data_bf422cb10c4a4281fcdb88183fafdb16
#
_entry.id   bf422cb10c4a4281fcdb88183fafdb16
#
_cell.length_a   1.000
_cell.length_b   1.000
_cell.length_c   1.000
_cell.angle_alpha   90.00
_cell.angle_beta   90.00
_cell.angle_gamma   90.00
#
_symmetry.space_group_name_H-M   'P 1'
#
loop_
_entity.id
_entity.type
_entity.pdbx_description
1 polymer ?
#
loop_
_entity_poly.entity_id
_entity_poly.type
_entity_poly.pdbx_seq_one_letter_code
_entity_poly.pdbx_strand_id
1 'polypeptide(L)'
;VAFARIGQDWRRLGYPFQNLTPSLATAVGASGDRPDSLAKLMGLIVNDGVQRPTQSLRSLDFGVGTPYETRFVTQAEPERQLFPPQIAVVVRRSLEDVVNGGTAAGLRGAFAEAVGGKTGTGDQRFASYAPGGRLIDSLRVNRSATFVFFVGQHLFGTITAYVHEPYAARFTFTSAMAVQFLKSIAPVVHTMVAGESVNAPKELACR
;
A
#
# COMPACT_ATOMS: atom_id res chain seq x y z
N VAL A 1 -16.70 -15.65 -16.86
CA VAL A 1 -17.15 -16.18 -15.54
C VAL A 1 -16.03 -16.08 -14.50
N ALA A 2 -14.82 -16.63 -14.73
CA ALA A 2 -13.75 -16.68 -13.72
C ALA A 2 -13.31 -15.30 -13.21
N PHE A 3 -13.01 -14.34 -14.11
CA PHE A 3 -12.61 -12.98 -13.71
C PHE A 3 -13.71 -12.20 -12.97
N ALA A 4 -14.98 -12.44 -13.28
CA ALA A 4 -16.07 -11.84 -12.53
C ALA A 4 -16.08 -12.33 -11.06
N ARG A 5 -15.85 -13.63 -10.84
CA ARG A 5 -15.74 -14.22 -9.51
C ARG A 5 -14.54 -13.67 -8.74
N ILE A 6 -13.37 -13.63 -9.38
CA ILE A 6 -12.16 -13.04 -8.80
C ILE A 6 -12.41 -11.59 -8.38
N GLY A 7 -13.08 -10.79 -9.24
CA GLY A 7 -13.42 -9.40 -8.90
C GLY A 7 -14.41 -9.29 -7.72
N GLN A 8 -15.32 -10.25 -7.55
CA GLN A 8 -16.21 -10.30 -6.39
C GLN A 8 -15.44 -10.64 -5.11
N ASP A 9 -14.54 -11.62 -5.17
CA ASP A 9 -13.71 -12.00 -4.03
C ASP A 9 -12.80 -10.86 -3.59
N TRP A 10 -12.18 -10.14 -4.51
CA TRP A 10 -11.39 -8.94 -4.21
C TRP A 10 -12.23 -7.85 -3.54
N ARG A 11 -13.45 -7.60 -4.01
CA ARG A 11 -14.35 -6.62 -3.37
C ARG A 11 -14.70 -7.02 -1.94
N ARG A 12 -14.88 -8.31 -1.66
CA ARG A 12 -15.09 -8.81 -0.28
C ARG A 12 -13.91 -8.48 0.64
N LEU A 13 -12.69 -8.48 0.11
CA LEU A 13 -11.48 -8.10 0.85
C LEU A 13 -11.30 -6.58 0.98
N GLY A 14 -12.23 -5.78 0.46
CA GLY A 14 -12.15 -4.33 0.49
C GLY A 14 -11.16 -3.75 -0.53
N TYR A 15 -10.75 -4.54 -1.53
CA TYR A 15 -9.88 -4.09 -2.61
C TYR A 15 -10.70 -3.72 -3.85
N PRO A 16 -10.95 -2.43 -4.07
CA PRO A 16 -11.87 -1.98 -5.10
C PRO A 16 -11.19 -1.87 -6.46
N PHE A 17 -11.01 -2.99 -7.16
CA PHE A 17 -10.77 -2.88 -8.59
C PHE A 17 -12.00 -2.30 -9.27
N GLN A 18 -11.92 -1.07 -9.74
CA GLN A 18 -12.95 -0.51 -10.60
C GLN A 18 -12.99 -1.26 -11.94
N ASN A 19 -11.83 -1.59 -12.47
CA ASN A 19 -11.69 -2.33 -13.71
C ASN A 19 -10.64 -3.45 -13.54
N LEU A 20 -11.09 -4.64 -13.19
CA LEU A 20 -10.22 -5.82 -13.25
C LEU A 20 -10.03 -6.23 -14.71
N THR A 21 -8.81 -6.15 -15.21
CA THR A 21 -8.47 -6.58 -16.58
C THR A 21 -8.70 -8.10 -16.71
N PRO A 22 -9.64 -8.57 -17.56
CA PRO A 22 -9.97 -9.98 -17.68
C PRO A 22 -8.92 -10.75 -18.49
N SER A 23 -7.69 -10.74 -18.04
CA SER A 23 -6.51 -11.32 -18.68
C SER A 23 -5.61 -12.01 -17.66
N LEU A 24 -4.86 -13.03 -18.09
CA LEU A 24 -3.83 -13.67 -17.26
C LEU A 24 -2.75 -12.69 -16.79
N ALA A 25 -2.54 -11.58 -17.50
CA ALA A 25 -1.66 -10.51 -17.09
C ALA A 25 -2.06 -9.86 -15.75
N THR A 26 -3.32 -10.00 -15.31
CA THR A 26 -3.77 -9.56 -13.99
C THR A 26 -3.03 -10.26 -12.85
N ALA A 27 -2.58 -11.51 -13.05
CA ALA A 27 -1.79 -12.23 -12.06
C ALA A 27 -0.41 -11.58 -11.82
N VAL A 28 0.11 -10.84 -12.79
CA VAL A 28 1.39 -10.11 -12.67
C VAL A 28 1.20 -8.59 -12.50
N GLY A 29 -0.06 -8.13 -12.31
CA GLY A 29 -0.33 -6.75 -11.96
C GLY A 29 -0.82 -5.85 -13.10
N ALA A 30 -1.47 -6.39 -14.13
CA ALA A 30 -2.09 -5.58 -15.19
C ALA A 30 -3.27 -4.72 -14.68
N SER A 31 -3.86 -5.08 -13.54
CA SER A 31 -4.86 -4.27 -12.84
C SER A 31 -4.22 -3.57 -11.65
N GLY A 32 -4.43 -2.28 -11.53
CA GLY A 32 -3.92 -1.45 -10.44
C GLY A 32 -5.04 -0.85 -9.60
N ASP A 33 -4.69 -0.37 -8.42
CA ASP A 33 -5.59 0.37 -7.55
C ASP A 33 -4.84 1.46 -6.79
N ARG A 34 -5.58 2.21 -5.97
CA ARG A 34 -5.03 3.30 -5.17
C ARG A 34 -4.05 2.80 -4.11
N PRO A 35 -3.01 3.58 -3.79
CA PRO A 35 -2.02 3.22 -2.77
C PRO A 35 -2.63 2.91 -1.40
N ASP A 36 -3.70 3.63 -0.99
CA ASP A 36 -4.39 3.38 0.28
C ASP A 36 -5.10 2.02 0.31
N SER A 37 -5.66 1.57 -0.82
CA SER A 37 -6.26 0.24 -0.94
C SER A 37 -5.22 -0.87 -0.80
N LEU A 38 -4.04 -0.68 -1.39
CA LEU A 38 -2.91 -1.60 -1.25
C LEU A 38 -2.41 -1.67 0.20
N ALA A 39 -2.31 -0.52 0.88
CA ALA A 39 -1.95 -0.48 2.30
C ALA A 39 -2.98 -1.21 3.17
N LYS A 40 -4.28 -1.01 2.93
CA LYS A 40 -5.36 -1.71 3.65
C LYS A 40 -5.31 -3.23 3.43
N LEU A 41 -5.02 -3.68 2.20
CA LEU A 41 -4.83 -5.10 1.90
C LEU A 41 -3.64 -5.67 2.67
N MET A 42 -2.51 -4.93 2.74
CA MET A 42 -1.37 -5.35 3.53
C MET A 42 -1.73 -5.42 5.03
N GLY A 43 -2.45 -4.45 5.55
CA GLY A 43 -2.94 -4.46 6.92
C GLY A 43 -3.82 -5.67 7.22
N LEU A 44 -4.69 -6.07 6.30
CA LEU A 44 -5.50 -7.28 6.42
C LEU A 44 -4.64 -8.55 6.53
N ILE A 45 -3.56 -8.64 5.73
CA ILE A 45 -2.61 -9.76 5.77
C ILE A 45 -1.83 -9.78 7.09
N VAL A 46 -1.35 -8.62 7.55
CA VAL A 46 -0.60 -8.48 8.80
C VAL A 46 -1.47 -8.78 10.03
N ASN A 47 -2.75 -8.43 9.97
CA ASN A 47 -3.74 -8.68 11.03
C ASN A 47 -4.43 -10.05 10.91
N ASP A 48 -3.78 -11.07 10.36
CA ASP A 48 -4.28 -12.45 10.29
C ASP A 48 -5.64 -12.60 9.58
N GLY A 49 -5.90 -11.78 8.57
CA GLY A 49 -7.15 -11.78 7.83
C GLY A 49 -8.28 -10.99 8.49
N VAL A 50 -7.98 -10.26 9.57
CA VAL A 50 -8.92 -9.37 10.25
C VAL A 50 -8.89 -8.00 9.62
N GLN A 51 -10.02 -7.56 9.08
CA GLN A 51 -10.21 -6.18 8.65
C GLN A 51 -10.44 -5.29 9.87
N ARG A 52 -9.50 -4.40 10.11
CA ARG A 52 -9.61 -3.33 11.10
C ARG A 52 -10.00 -2.03 10.41
N PRO A 53 -10.96 -1.28 10.94
CA PRO A 53 -11.36 -0.02 10.36
C PRO A 53 -10.20 0.99 10.40
N THR A 54 -10.02 1.71 9.30
CA THR A 54 -9.02 2.77 9.22
C THR A 54 -9.54 4.00 9.96
N GLN A 55 -8.80 4.46 10.96
CA GLN A 55 -9.16 5.63 11.75
C GLN A 55 -8.12 6.73 11.54
N SER A 56 -8.48 7.78 10.80
CA SER A 56 -7.61 8.94 10.54
C SER A 56 -7.65 9.95 11.68
N LEU A 57 -8.74 9.97 12.43
CA LEU A 57 -9.00 10.90 13.52
C LEU A 57 -9.56 10.14 14.71
N ARG A 58 -8.93 10.27 15.89
CA ARG A 58 -9.40 9.62 17.12
C ARG A 58 -10.33 10.53 17.91
N SER A 59 -9.95 11.77 18.06
CA SER A 59 -10.77 12.79 18.74
C SER A 59 -10.52 14.17 18.16
N LEU A 60 -11.53 15.03 18.32
CA LEU A 60 -11.44 16.46 18.11
C LEU A 60 -11.84 17.15 19.40
N ASP A 61 -10.96 17.99 19.91
CA ASP A 61 -11.21 18.78 21.12
C ASP A 61 -11.36 20.25 20.73
N PHE A 62 -12.45 20.88 21.14
CA PHE A 62 -12.76 22.28 20.91
C PHE A 62 -12.86 23.01 22.24
N GLY A 63 -12.36 24.24 22.29
CA GLY A 63 -12.48 25.11 23.46
C GLY A 63 -11.83 24.53 24.73
N VAL A 64 -10.70 23.80 24.57
CA VAL A 64 -9.99 23.18 25.68
C VAL A 64 -9.69 24.19 26.79
N GLY A 65 -10.05 23.84 28.03
CA GLY A 65 -9.87 24.69 29.19
C GLY A 65 -10.89 25.83 29.32
N THR A 66 -11.95 25.84 28.52
CA THR A 66 -13.06 26.83 28.61
C THR A 66 -14.36 26.15 29.05
N PRO A 67 -15.38 26.93 29.49
CA PRO A 67 -16.71 26.38 29.80
C PRO A 67 -17.42 25.72 28.59
N TYR A 68 -16.92 25.92 27.39
CA TYR A 68 -17.48 25.40 26.14
C TYR A 68 -16.65 24.22 25.60
N GLU A 69 -15.81 23.60 26.42
CA GLU A 69 -15.01 22.46 26.02
C GLU A 69 -15.91 21.34 25.51
N THR A 70 -15.65 20.91 24.28
CA THR A 70 -16.42 19.86 23.63
C THR A 70 -15.44 18.88 22.99
N ARG A 71 -15.63 17.59 23.25
CA ARG A 71 -14.81 16.53 22.70
C ARG A 71 -15.65 15.57 21.86
N PHE A 72 -15.30 15.44 20.59
CA PHE A 72 -15.84 14.41 19.70
C PHE A 72 -14.86 13.23 19.63
N VAL A 73 -15.36 12.04 19.89
CA VAL A 73 -14.58 10.80 19.79
C VAL A 73 -15.17 9.95 18.67
N THR A 74 -14.35 9.55 17.72
CA THR A 74 -14.77 8.67 16.64
C THR A 74 -15.05 7.28 17.20
N GLN A 75 -16.23 6.75 16.96
CA GLN A 75 -16.54 5.35 17.27
C GLN A 75 -15.85 4.43 16.27
N ALA A 76 -15.15 3.42 16.79
CA ALA A 76 -14.54 2.41 15.96
C ALA A 76 -15.62 1.47 15.39
N GLU A 77 -15.58 1.22 14.09
CA GLU A 77 -16.40 0.16 13.49
C GLU A 77 -15.90 -1.22 13.95
N PRO A 78 -16.78 -2.24 13.97
CA PRO A 78 -16.39 -3.58 14.41
C PRO A 78 -15.37 -4.22 13.46
N GLU A 79 -14.43 -4.94 14.04
CA GLU A 79 -13.48 -5.76 13.28
C GLU A 79 -14.20 -6.93 12.59
N ARG A 80 -13.71 -7.36 11.42
CA ARG A 80 -14.31 -8.43 10.63
C ARG A 80 -13.26 -9.40 10.14
N GLN A 81 -13.41 -10.69 10.43
CA GLN A 81 -12.60 -11.74 9.83
C GLN A 81 -13.02 -11.96 8.38
N LEU A 82 -12.15 -11.72 7.41
CA LEU A 82 -12.42 -11.87 5.98
C LEU A 82 -11.87 -13.17 5.39
N PHE A 83 -10.75 -13.68 5.93
CA PHE A 83 -10.19 -14.98 5.58
C PHE A 83 -9.44 -15.62 6.77
N PRO A 84 -9.22 -16.94 6.76
CA PRO A 84 -8.55 -17.65 7.86
C PRO A 84 -7.10 -17.18 8.10
N PRO A 85 -6.63 -17.13 9.36
CA PRO A 85 -5.26 -16.73 9.70
C PRO A 85 -4.17 -17.54 8.99
N GLN A 86 -4.43 -18.81 8.71
CA GLN A 86 -3.50 -19.70 8.01
C GLN A 86 -3.13 -19.19 6.61
N ILE A 87 -4.09 -18.56 5.92
CA ILE A 87 -3.85 -17.93 4.62
C ILE A 87 -2.92 -16.73 4.80
N ALA A 88 -3.16 -15.89 5.82
CA ALA A 88 -2.30 -14.74 6.12
C ALA A 88 -0.84 -15.16 6.38
N VAL A 89 -0.63 -16.22 7.15
CA VAL A 89 0.70 -16.76 7.45
C VAL A 89 1.45 -17.17 6.18
N VAL A 90 0.78 -17.90 5.27
CA VAL A 90 1.40 -18.33 4.00
C VAL A 90 1.75 -17.14 3.12
N VAL A 91 0.83 -16.17 3.03
CA VAL A 91 1.06 -14.96 2.22
C VAL A 91 2.18 -14.12 2.81
N ARG A 92 2.24 -13.91 4.13
CA ARG A 92 3.34 -13.17 4.79
C ARG A 92 4.71 -13.80 4.47
N ARG A 93 4.85 -15.13 4.60
CA ARG A 93 6.10 -15.83 4.25
C ARG A 93 6.50 -15.57 2.80
N SER A 94 5.56 -15.67 1.87
CA SER A 94 5.83 -15.38 0.45
C SER A 94 6.25 -13.92 0.23
N LEU A 95 5.72 -12.97 1.01
CA LEU A 95 6.10 -11.56 0.95
C LEU A 95 7.48 -11.31 1.59
N GLU A 96 7.85 -12.06 2.62
CA GLU A 96 9.20 -12.05 3.21
C GLU A 96 10.25 -12.57 2.22
N ASP A 97 9.92 -13.60 1.43
CA ASP A 97 10.82 -14.14 0.39
C ASP A 97 11.17 -13.09 -0.68
N VAL A 98 10.28 -12.13 -0.95
CA VAL A 98 10.56 -10.99 -1.85
C VAL A 98 11.68 -10.11 -1.30
N VAL A 99 11.80 -9.98 0.01
CA VAL A 99 12.89 -9.26 0.69
C VAL A 99 14.12 -10.15 0.87
N ASN A 100 13.92 -11.43 1.21
CA ASN A 100 15.03 -12.34 1.49
C ASN A 100 15.86 -12.70 0.25
N GLY A 101 15.25 -12.79 -0.93
CA GLY A 101 15.95 -13.20 -2.15
C GLY A 101 15.34 -12.62 -3.44
N GLY A 102 14.26 -11.84 -3.35
CA GLY A 102 13.54 -11.32 -4.51
C GLY A 102 13.85 -9.87 -4.84
N THR A 103 12.87 -9.22 -5.44
CA THR A 103 12.98 -7.85 -6.00
C THR A 103 13.14 -6.73 -4.96
N ALA A 104 12.93 -7.02 -3.67
CA ALA A 104 13.14 -6.08 -2.57
C ALA A 104 14.36 -6.45 -1.69
N ALA A 105 15.28 -7.26 -2.19
CA ALA A 105 16.47 -7.71 -1.43
C ALA A 105 17.37 -6.58 -0.93
N GLY A 106 17.23 -5.37 -1.47
CA GLY A 106 17.90 -4.17 -0.97
C GLY A 106 17.54 -3.77 0.47
N LEU A 107 16.44 -4.32 1.03
CA LEU A 107 16.01 -4.09 2.42
C LEU A 107 16.63 -5.09 3.42
N ARG A 108 17.32 -6.13 2.97
CA ARG A 108 17.94 -7.09 3.88
C ARG A 108 18.83 -6.39 4.91
N GLY A 109 18.60 -6.69 6.19
CA GLY A 109 19.35 -6.10 7.30
C GLY A 109 19.07 -4.63 7.58
N ALA A 110 18.09 -4.02 6.90
CA ALA A 110 17.68 -2.65 7.18
C ALA A 110 16.80 -2.53 8.44
N PHE A 111 16.15 -3.61 8.85
CA PHE A 111 15.28 -3.69 10.01
C PHE A 111 15.65 -4.91 10.85
N ALA A 112 15.44 -4.83 12.16
CA ALA A 112 15.62 -5.95 13.07
C ALA A 112 14.43 -6.93 12.98
N GLU A 113 13.25 -6.41 12.68
CA GLU A 113 12.01 -7.17 12.53
C GLU A 113 11.92 -7.81 11.14
N ALA A 114 11.04 -8.80 11.01
CA ALA A 114 10.71 -9.38 9.72
C ALA A 114 10.10 -8.32 8.79
N VAL A 115 10.60 -8.25 7.58
CA VAL A 115 10.10 -7.34 6.53
C VAL A 115 9.62 -8.16 5.35
N GLY A 116 8.44 -7.85 4.89
CA GLY A 116 7.89 -8.43 3.68
C GLY A 116 7.21 -7.39 2.81
N GLY A 117 6.99 -7.73 1.55
CA GLY A 117 6.28 -6.81 0.66
C GLY A 117 6.22 -7.28 -0.78
N LYS A 118 5.59 -6.48 -1.62
CA LYS A 118 5.46 -6.73 -3.06
C LYS A 118 5.81 -5.47 -3.84
N THR A 119 6.71 -5.62 -4.79
CA THR A 119 7.10 -4.58 -5.73
C THR A 119 6.19 -4.57 -6.95
N GLY A 120 5.94 -3.39 -7.49
CA GLY A 120 5.25 -3.20 -8.74
C GLY A 120 5.86 -2.05 -9.54
N THR A 121 6.06 -2.24 -10.84
CA THR A 121 6.47 -1.18 -11.76
C THR A 121 5.57 -1.28 -12.97
N GLY A 122 4.96 -0.18 -13.38
CA GLY A 122 4.05 -0.15 -14.51
C GLY A 122 4.04 1.17 -15.25
N ASP A 123 3.64 1.08 -16.50
CA ASP A 123 3.31 2.20 -17.37
C ASP A 123 1.87 2.02 -17.85
N GLN A 124 1.08 3.06 -17.76
CA GLN A 124 -0.13 3.12 -18.55
C GLN A 124 0.22 3.70 -19.92
N ARG A 125 -0.24 3.04 -20.98
CA ARG A 125 0.07 3.43 -22.35
C ARG A 125 -1.21 3.62 -23.15
N PHE A 126 -1.25 4.68 -23.91
CA PHE A 126 -2.22 4.85 -24.96
C PHE A 126 -1.62 4.25 -26.24
N ALA A 127 -2.30 3.27 -26.80
CA ALA A 127 -1.83 2.59 -28.01
C ALA A 127 -2.85 2.77 -29.14
N SER A 128 -2.39 3.19 -30.31
CA SER A 128 -3.18 3.28 -31.52
C SER A 128 -2.83 2.17 -32.49
N TYR A 129 -3.83 1.62 -33.15
CA TYR A 129 -3.67 0.46 -34.01
C TYR A 129 -4.22 0.75 -35.41
N ALA A 130 -3.55 0.25 -36.46
CA ALA A 130 -4.05 0.21 -37.81
C ALA A 130 -5.20 -0.80 -37.96
N PRO A 131 -6.05 -0.66 -39.01
CA PRO A 131 -6.89 -1.76 -39.42
C PRO A 131 -6.08 -3.04 -39.61
N GLY A 132 -6.51 -4.15 -38.96
CA GLY A 132 -5.74 -5.40 -38.92
C GLY A 132 -4.89 -5.59 -37.68
N GLY A 133 -4.94 -4.66 -36.70
CA GLY A 133 -4.33 -4.85 -35.35
C GLY A 133 -2.84 -4.55 -35.25
N ARG A 134 -2.22 -3.98 -36.29
CA ARG A 134 -0.80 -3.56 -36.23
C ARG A 134 -0.68 -2.29 -35.39
N LEU A 135 0.18 -2.32 -34.34
CA LEU A 135 0.49 -1.15 -33.52
C LEU A 135 1.10 -0.04 -34.40
N ILE A 136 0.50 1.16 -34.38
CA ILE A 136 0.98 2.36 -35.05
C ILE A 136 1.84 3.17 -34.10
N ASP A 137 1.30 3.46 -32.91
CA ASP A 137 1.95 4.31 -31.91
C ASP A 137 1.61 3.83 -30.50
N SER A 138 2.48 4.12 -29.53
CA SER A 138 2.32 3.78 -28.13
C SER A 138 2.91 4.86 -27.26
N LEU A 139 2.06 5.78 -26.80
CA LEU A 139 2.42 6.88 -25.91
C LEU A 139 2.31 6.44 -24.45
N ARG A 140 3.34 6.70 -23.66
CA ARG A 140 3.31 6.49 -22.21
C ARG A 140 2.56 7.63 -21.54
N VAL A 141 1.42 7.33 -20.93
CA VAL A 141 0.55 8.30 -20.26
C VAL A 141 1.01 8.52 -18.81
N ASN A 142 1.44 7.47 -18.13
CA ASN A 142 2.03 7.58 -16.81
C ASN A 142 3.10 6.52 -16.58
N ARG A 143 3.87 6.75 -15.51
CA ARG A 143 4.76 5.75 -14.95
C ARG A 143 4.56 5.68 -13.46
N SER A 144 4.42 4.48 -12.93
CA SER A 144 4.28 4.20 -11.51
C SER A 144 5.29 3.15 -11.05
N ALA A 145 5.75 3.30 -9.82
CA ALA A 145 6.60 2.33 -9.14
C ALA A 145 6.17 2.27 -7.68
N THR A 146 5.76 1.10 -7.24
CA THR A 146 5.12 0.89 -5.95
C THR A 146 5.83 -0.21 -5.18
N PHE A 147 5.95 -0.01 -3.88
CA PHE A 147 6.30 -1.04 -2.92
C PHE A 147 5.27 -1.04 -1.79
N VAL A 148 4.53 -2.13 -1.68
CA VAL A 148 3.60 -2.39 -0.58
C VAL A 148 4.34 -3.27 0.41
N PHE A 149 4.37 -2.89 1.69
CA PHE A 149 5.26 -3.53 2.66
C PHE A 149 4.64 -3.65 4.05
N PHE A 150 5.22 -4.51 4.86
CA PHE A 150 5.09 -4.52 6.30
C PHE A 150 6.47 -4.64 6.97
N VAL A 151 6.56 -4.16 8.21
CA VAL A 151 7.71 -4.31 9.11
C VAL A 151 7.17 -4.78 10.46
N GLY A 152 7.62 -5.95 10.90
CA GLY A 152 7.09 -6.60 12.10
C GLY A 152 5.59 -6.90 11.99
N GLN A 153 4.88 -6.73 13.11
CA GLN A 153 3.43 -7.02 13.20
C GLN A 153 2.54 -5.77 13.23
N HIS A 154 3.13 -4.57 13.26
CA HIS A 154 2.37 -3.36 13.56
C HIS A 154 2.51 -2.25 12.51
N LEU A 155 3.54 -2.29 11.70
CA LEU A 155 3.75 -1.30 10.65
C LEU A 155 3.53 -1.91 9.27
N PHE A 156 2.70 -1.27 8.49
CA PHE A 156 2.49 -1.61 7.07
C PHE A 156 2.13 -0.36 6.29
N GLY A 157 2.37 -0.40 5.00
CA GLY A 157 2.10 0.75 4.15
C GLY A 157 2.41 0.53 2.69
N THR A 158 2.33 1.63 1.95
CA THR A 158 2.61 1.69 0.53
C THR A 158 3.45 2.92 0.22
N ILE A 159 4.53 2.74 -0.53
CA ILE A 159 5.33 3.81 -1.11
C ILE A 159 5.12 3.76 -2.61
N THR A 160 4.68 4.87 -3.19
CA THR A 160 4.43 4.98 -4.63
C THR A 160 5.10 6.21 -5.20
N ALA A 161 5.96 6.02 -6.19
CA ALA A 161 6.42 7.06 -7.09
C ALA A 161 5.54 7.09 -8.33
N TYR A 162 5.12 8.28 -8.74
CA TYR A 162 4.21 8.46 -9.85
C TYR A 162 4.56 9.70 -10.67
N VAL A 163 4.56 9.54 -11.98
CA VAL A 163 4.72 10.65 -12.94
C VAL A 163 3.71 10.48 -14.07
N HIS A 164 3.02 11.56 -14.43
CA HIS A 164 2.09 11.59 -15.56
C HIS A 164 2.60 12.45 -16.72
N GLU A 165 1.87 12.45 -17.82
CA GLU A 165 2.12 13.36 -18.96
C GLU A 165 2.23 14.84 -18.53
N PRO A 166 3.03 15.62 -19.23
CA PRO A 166 3.88 15.29 -20.37
C PRO A 166 5.23 14.68 -19.98
N TYR A 167 5.46 14.43 -18.72
CA TYR A 167 6.79 14.07 -18.19
C TYR A 167 7.03 12.56 -18.13
N ALA A 168 6.00 11.72 -18.20
CA ALA A 168 6.10 10.28 -18.02
C ALA A 168 7.16 9.60 -18.90
N ALA A 169 7.33 10.07 -20.14
CA ALA A 169 8.31 9.51 -21.07
C ALA A 169 9.77 9.77 -20.67
N ARG A 170 10.04 10.78 -19.84
CA ARG A 170 11.38 11.16 -19.41
C ARG A 170 11.93 10.33 -18.26
N PHE A 171 11.08 9.54 -17.60
CA PHE A 171 11.47 8.82 -16.39
C PHE A 171 11.47 7.31 -16.64
N THR A 172 12.49 6.65 -16.07
CA THR A 172 12.73 5.21 -16.20
C THR A 172 12.86 4.50 -14.85
N PHE A 173 12.48 5.18 -13.74
CA PHE A 173 12.57 4.59 -12.40
C PHE A 173 11.74 3.30 -12.30
N THR A 174 12.15 2.43 -11.39
CA THR A 174 11.47 1.17 -11.07
C THR A 174 11.09 1.14 -9.60
N SER A 175 10.39 0.09 -9.18
CA SER A 175 10.06 -0.16 -7.77
C SER A 175 11.29 -0.22 -6.84
N ALA A 176 12.50 -0.41 -7.38
CA ALA A 176 13.73 -0.28 -6.61
C ALA A 176 13.86 1.08 -5.92
N MET A 177 13.33 2.17 -6.52
CA MET A 177 13.32 3.49 -5.90
C MET A 177 12.44 3.51 -4.63
N ALA A 178 11.25 2.91 -4.68
CA ALA A 178 10.36 2.81 -3.51
C ALA A 178 10.98 1.96 -2.39
N VAL A 179 11.68 0.87 -2.76
CA VAL A 179 12.42 0.02 -1.82
C VAL A 179 13.56 0.80 -1.16
N GLN A 180 14.37 1.54 -1.95
CA GLN A 180 15.46 2.36 -1.41
C GLN A 180 14.96 3.50 -0.53
N PHE A 181 13.81 4.09 -0.87
CA PHE A 181 13.20 5.11 -0.03
C PHE A 181 12.84 4.54 1.35
N LEU A 182 12.18 3.37 1.42
CA LEU A 182 11.90 2.72 2.70
C LEU A 182 13.19 2.46 3.49
N LYS A 183 14.24 1.99 2.81
CA LYS A 183 15.55 1.77 3.44
C LYS A 183 16.12 3.06 4.04
N SER A 184 16.01 4.18 3.33
CA SER A 184 16.55 5.47 3.78
C SER A 184 15.86 6.01 5.03
N ILE A 185 14.55 5.72 5.20
CA ILE A 185 13.78 6.14 6.37
C ILE A 185 13.76 5.08 7.49
N ALA A 186 14.44 3.94 7.32
CA ALA A 186 14.47 2.87 8.30
C ALA A 186 14.82 3.33 9.72
N PRO A 187 15.78 4.24 9.97
CA PRO A 187 16.09 4.72 11.33
C PRO A 187 14.88 5.37 12.01
N VAL A 188 14.05 6.11 11.27
CA VAL A 188 12.83 6.74 11.80
C VAL A 188 11.75 5.71 12.03
N VAL A 189 11.62 4.76 11.11
CA VAL A 189 10.63 3.67 11.20
C VAL A 189 10.92 2.76 12.39
N HIS A 190 12.18 2.50 12.72
CA HIS A 190 12.58 1.72 13.89
C HIS A 190 11.99 2.27 15.20
N THR A 191 12.03 3.57 15.42
CA THR A 191 11.45 4.19 16.61
C THR A 191 9.94 3.99 16.70
N MET A 192 9.26 4.00 15.57
CA MET A 192 7.81 3.76 15.51
C MET A 192 7.44 2.29 15.77
N VAL A 193 8.25 1.35 15.28
CA VAL A 193 7.99 -0.10 15.43
C VAL A 193 8.35 -0.59 16.84
N ALA A 194 9.43 -0.05 17.44
CA ALA A 194 9.85 -0.40 18.79
C ALA A 194 8.88 0.09 19.89
N GLY A 195 7.81 0.81 19.52
CA GLY A 195 6.85 1.33 20.49
C GLY A 195 7.42 2.44 21.39
N GLU A 196 8.61 2.94 21.08
CA GLU A 196 9.11 4.16 21.69
C GLU A 196 8.21 5.29 21.19
N SER A 197 7.32 5.77 22.07
CA SER A 197 6.49 6.93 21.77
C SER A 197 7.42 8.06 21.35
N VAL A 198 7.43 8.36 20.08
CA VAL A 198 7.92 9.66 19.61
C VAL A 198 7.14 10.66 20.45
N ASN A 199 7.80 11.31 21.40
CA ASN A 199 7.21 12.35 22.22
C ASN A 199 6.42 13.25 21.27
N ALA A 200 5.10 13.25 21.42
CA ALA A 200 4.25 14.16 20.68
C ALA A 200 4.89 15.54 20.82
N PRO A 201 5.07 16.29 19.73
CA PRO A 201 5.62 17.63 19.83
C PRO A 201 4.81 18.35 20.88
N LYS A 202 5.51 18.87 21.90
CA LYS A 202 4.93 19.73 22.92
C LYS A 202 4.04 20.72 22.21
N GLU A 203 2.80 20.78 22.62
CA GLU A 203 1.78 21.70 22.15
C GLU A 203 2.40 23.02 21.68
N LEU A 204 2.29 23.29 20.40
CA LEU A 204 2.38 24.66 19.90
C LEU A 204 1.17 25.38 20.49
N ALA A 205 1.33 25.92 21.70
CA ALA A 205 0.40 26.85 22.25
C ALA A 205 0.38 28.06 21.31
N CYS A 206 -0.66 28.17 20.50
CA CYS A 206 -0.98 29.40 19.81
C CYS A 206 -1.26 30.44 20.90
N ARG A 207 -0.34 31.41 21.01
CA ARG A 207 -0.58 32.67 21.71
C ARG A 207 -1.34 33.62 20.78
#